data_0a0dd39daea6047505a7f65fe7887f49
#
_entry.id   0a0dd39daea6047505a7f65fe7887f49
#
_cell.length_a   1.000
_cell.length_b   1.000
_cell.length_c   1.000
_cell.angle_alpha   90.00
_cell.angle_beta   90.00
_cell.angle_gamma   90.00
#
_symmetry.space_group_name_H-M   'P 1'
#
loop_
_entity.id
_entity.type
_entity.pdbx_description
1 polymer ?
#
loop_
_entity_poly.entity_id
_entity_poly.type
_entity_poly.pdbx_seq_one_letter_code
_entity_poly.pdbx_strand_id
1 'polypeptide(L)'
;VRSQELQFTNIYQEGGDYVTKDISKVLKTSQKLAEGLKFNYGAAYVPAVGDEVFHVEVIGEVEPVQVSEKYLAEIISARIKHIFDQIKQDLERRHLLDLPGGIVIIGGGAILPGIEELAQEVFGVNVKLYVPNQIGIRNPAFAHVISLSEYAGNLTDVDILAQAAVHGDQRLRQQPIQFERPTQQPVVPAYVPDEIEPVVNVEQQHPVEEQKQEEKTTFTDRMKNLIGNMFD
;
A
#
# COMPACT_ATOMS: atom_id res chain seq x y z
N VAL A 1 19.00 12.17 -3.62
CA VAL A 1 19.91 12.98 -2.81
C VAL A 1 21.35 12.67 -3.22
N ARG A 2 22.15 13.67 -3.51
CA ARG A 2 23.57 13.52 -3.85
C ARG A 2 24.37 14.44 -2.94
N SER A 3 25.39 13.88 -2.27
CA SER A 3 26.24 14.64 -1.33
C SER A 3 25.43 15.39 -0.26
N GLN A 4 24.39 14.76 0.27
CA GLN A 4 23.42 15.34 1.24
C GLN A 4 22.52 16.47 0.70
N GLU A 5 22.61 16.78 -0.58
CA GLU A 5 21.75 17.77 -1.22
C GLU A 5 20.57 17.11 -1.95
N LEU A 6 19.40 17.72 -1.82
CA LEU A 6 18.21 17.34 -2.56
C LEU A 6 18.36 17.80 -4.02
N GLN A 7 18.46 16.85 -4.95
CA GLN A 7 18.63 17.12 -6.37
C GLN A 7 17.30 17.32 -7.10
N PHE A 8 16.27 16.61 -6.66
CA PHE A 8 14.97 16.60 -7.31
C PHE A 8 13.89 16.10 -6.34
N THR A 9 12.71 16.66 -6.48
CA THR A 9 11.49 16.19 -5.80
C THR A 9 10.33 16.15 -6.79
N ASN A 10 9.46 15.15 -6.68
CA ASN A 10 8.23 15.05 -7.43
C ASN A 10 7.14 14.44 -6.55
N ILE A 11 5.89 14.68 -6.90
CA ILE A 11 4.71 14.14 -6.22
C ILE A 11 3.88 13.42 -7.28
N TYR A 12 3.65 12.13 -7.06
CA TYR A 12 2.73 11.33 -7.84
C TYR A 12 1.41 11.23 -7.07
N GLN A 13 0.30 11.45 -7.77
CA GLN A 13 -1.01 11.45 -7.12
C GLN A 13 -1.55 10.05 -6.84
N GLU A 14 -0.86 9.02 -7.29
CA GLU A 14 -1.22 7.61 -7.10
C GLU A 14 -0.52 7.05 -5.86
N GLY A 15 -1.27 6.29 -5.05
CA GLY A 15 -0.77 5.70 -3.83
C GLY A 15 -1.64 4.54 -3.37
N GLY A 16 -1.59 4.23 -2.06
CA GLY A 16 -2.31 3.11 -1.46
C GLY A 16 -3.83 3.12 -1.68
N ASP A 17 -4.43 4.31 -1.78
CA ASP A 17 -5.86 4.46 -2.06
C ASP A 17 -6.22 3.98 -3.48
N TYR A 18 -5.32 4.13 -4.44
CA TYR A 18 -5.54 3.60 -5.79
C TYR A 18 -5.48 2.09 -5.82
N VAL A 19 -4.57 1.47 -5.05
CA VAL A 19 -4.56 0.02 -4.85
C VAL A 19 -5.90 -0.47 -4.31
N THR A 20 -6.44 0.20 -3.29
CA THR A 20 -7.74 -0.13 -2.70
C THR A 20 -8.88 0.02 -3.70
N LYS A 21 -8.87 1.10 -4.49
CA LYS A 21 -9.85 1.31 -5.56
C LYS A 21 -9.79 0.22 -6.63
N ASP A 22 -8.60 -0.22 -6.99
CA ASP A 22 -8.43 -1.27 -7.99
C ASP A 22 -8.94 -2.62 -7.47
N ILE A 23 -8.61 -2.99 -6.23
CA ILE A 23 -9.17 -4.16 -5.56
C ILE A 23 -10.71 -4.08 -5.55
N SER A 24 -11.27 -2.94 -5.11
CA SER A 24 -12.71 -2.72 -5.05
C SER A 24 -13.38 -2.88 -6.42
N LYS A 25 -12.78 -2.34 -7.48
CA LYS A 25 -13.31 -2.43 -8.85
C LYS A 25 -13.22 -3.84 -9.41
N VAL A 26 -12.06 -4.49 -9.28
CA VAL A 26 -11.82 -5.81 -9.86
C VAL A 26 -12.64 -6.88 -9.17
N LEU A 27 -12.69 -6.85 -7.84
CA LEU A 27 -13.48 -7.79 -7.03
C LEU A 27 -14.95 -7.38 -6.88
N LYS A 28 -15.35 -6.20 -7.41
CA LYS A 28 -16.70 -5.64 -7.26
C LYS A 28 -17.18 -5.60 -5.81
N THR A 29 -16.32 -5.20 -4.91
CA THR A 29 -16.59 -5.14 -3.47
C THR A 29 -16.55 -3.71 -2.95
N SER A 30 -16.95 -3.49 -1.71
CA SER A 30 -16.89 -2.17 -1.09
C SER A 30 -15.43 -1.72 -0.86
N GLN A 31 -15.17 -0.41 -0.89
CA GLN A 31 -13.82 0.11 -0.60
C GLN A 31 -13.35 -0.28 0.80
N LYS A 32 -14.25 -0.34 1.77
CA LYS A 32 -13.93 -0.76 3.15
C LYS A 32 -13.42 -2.20 3.19
N LEU A 33 -14.11 -3.11 2.48
CA LEU A 33 -13.69 -4.50 2.40
C LEU A 33 -12.40 -4.66 1.60
N ALA A 34 -12.26 -3.92 0.49
CA ALA A 34 -11.04 -3.89 -0.31
C ALA A 34 -9.81 -3.42 0.49
N GLU A 35 -9.99 -2.41 1.35
CA GLU A 35 -8.93 -1.96 2.26
C GLU A 35 -8.57 -3.03 3.29
N GLY A 36 -9.56 -3.71 3.86
CA GLY A 36 -9.35 -4.84 4.76
C GLY A 36 -8.60 -5.99 4.08
N LEU A 37 -8.96 -6.33 2.84
CA LEU A 37 -8.27 -7.36 2.05
C LEU A 37 -6.81 -6.99 1.78
N LYS A 38 -6.57 -5.75 1.36
CA LYS A 38 -5.21 -5.22 1.16
C LYS A 38 -4.36 -5.33 2.41
N PHE A 39 -4.93 -4.98 3.57
CA PHE A 39 -4.22 -4.96 4.83
C PHE A 39 -3.91 -6.36 5.38
N ASN A 40 -4.88 -7.29 5.28
CA ASN A 40 -4.77 -8.62 5.90
C ASN A 40 -4.10 -9.65 4.99
N TYR A 41 -4.30 -9.56 3.67
CA TYR A 41 -3.88 -10.57 2.70
C TYR A 41 -3.07 -9.99 1.54
N GLY A 42 -2.84 -8.67 1.53
CA GLY A 42 -2.18 -8.00 0.41
C GLY A 42 -0.69 -8.31 0.38
N ALA A 43 -0.18 -8.61 -0.82
CA ALA A 43 1.23 -8.70 -1.13
C ALA A 43 1.54 -7.98 -2.45
N ALA A 44 2.72 -7.39 -2.54
CA ALA A 44 3.17 -6.68 -3.74
C ALA A 44 3.90 -7.58 -4.73
N TYR A 45 4.40 -8.74 -4.31
CA TYR A 45 5.20 -9.65 -5.12
C TYR A 45 4.56 -11.03 -5.24
N VAL A 46 3.96 -11.29 -6.38
CA VAL A 46 3.19 -12.52 -6.66
C VAL A 46 3.96 -13.82 -6.43
N PRO A 47 5.24 -13.97 -6.83
CA PRO A 47 5.99 -15.21 -6.62
C PRO A 47 6.17 -15.62 -5.16
N ALA A 48 6.01 -14.69 -4.22
CA ALA A 48 6.18 -14.95 -2.79
C ALA A 48 4.88 -15.35 -2.07
N VAL A 49 3.76 -15.41 -2.80
CA VAL A 49 2.42 -15.64 -2.25
C VAL A 49 2.02 -17.10 -2.37
N GLY A 50 1.32 -17.62 -1.35
CA GLY A 50 0.74 -18.97 -1.33
C GLY A 50 -0.52 -19.11 -2.19
N ASP A 51 -1.11 -20.30 -2.14
CA ASP A 51 -2.35 -20.60 -2.88
C ASP A 51 -3.59 -20.57 -1.95
N GLU A 52 -3.54 -19.82 -0.86
CA GLU A 52 -4.68 -19.67 0.04
C GLU A 52 -5.86 -18.99 -0.65
N VAL A 53 -7.06 -19.42 -0.27
CA VAL A 53 -8.31 -18.92 -0.86
C VAL A 53 -9.21 -18.41 0.25
N PHE A 54 -9.77 -17.24 0.06
CA PHE A 54 -10.71 -16.62 0.98
C PHE A 54 -12.01 -16.20 0.27
N HIS A 55 -13.06 -15.97 1.06
CA HIS A 55 -14.35 -15.59 0.54
C HIS A 55 -14.56 -14.08 0.62
N VAL A 56 -15.02 -13.48 -0.46
CA VAL A 56 -15.23 -12.04 -0.58
C VAL A 56 -16.69 -11.76 -0.93
N GLU A 57 -17.32 -10.90 -0.16
CA GLU A 57 -18.65 -10.37 -0.50
C GLU A 57 -18.56 -9.45 -1.72
N VAL A 58 -19.31 -9.80 -2.75
CA VAL A 58 -19.34 -9.10 -4.04
C VAL A 58 -20.67 -8.36 -4.17
N ILE A 59 -20.63 -7.11 -4.60
CA ILE A 59 -21.83 -6.30 -4.79
C ILE A 59 -22.67 -6.88 -5.93
N GLY A 60 -23.90 -7.27 -5.62
CA GLY A 60 -24.84 -7.84 -6.58
C GLY A 60 -24.88 -9.37 -6.62
N GLU A 61 -24.01 -10.03 -5.88
CA GLU A 61 -24.05 -11.49 -5.70
C GLU A 61 -24.68 -11.84 -4.33
N VAL A 62 -25.37 -12.98 -4.26
CA VAL A 62 -25.98 -13.46 -3.03
C VAL A 62 -24.98 -14.28 -2.21
N GLU A 63 -24.09 -14.98 -2.89
CA GLU A 63 -23.06 -15.81 -2.26
C GLU A 63 -21.67 -15.19 -2.38
N PRO A 64 -20.83 -15.31 -1.34
CA PRO A 64 -19.45 -14.85 -1.40
C PRO A 64 -18.66 -15.59 -2.50
N VAL A 65 -17.85 -14.85 -3.22
CA VAL A 65 -16.98 -15.36 -4.28
C VAL A 65 -15.63 -15.78 -3.71
N GLN A 66 -15.10 -16.90 -4.15
CA GLN A 66 -13.77 -17.35 -3.79
C GLN A 66 -12.69 -16.55 -4.54
N VAL A 67 -11.77 -15.98 -3.80
CA VAL A 67 -10.63 -15.21 -4.30
C VAL A 67 -9.35 -15.82 -3.76
N SER A 68 -8.38 -16.10 -4.60
CA SER A 68 -7.08 -16.56 -4.15
C SER A 68 -6.20 -15.38 -3.73
N GLU A 69 -5.34 -15.62 -2.75
CA GLU A 69 -4.32 -14.66 -2.30
C GLU A 69 -3.43 -14.21 -3.47
N LYS A 70 -3.08 -15.14 -4.34
CA LYS A 70 -2.33 -14.88 -5.56
C LYS A 70 -3.03 -13.88 -6.50
N TYR A 71 -4.34 -14.05 -6.68
CA TYR A 71 -5.13 -13.14 -7.51
C TYR A 71 -5.18 -11.72 -6.92
N LEU A 72 -5.34 -11.62 -5.60
CA LEU A 72 -5.26 -10.34 -4.91
C LEU A 72 -3.88 -9.69 -5.07
N ALA A 73 -2.81 -10.48 -4.94
CA ALA A 73 -1.45 -10.01 -5.14
C ALA A 73 -1.18 -9.54 -6.58
N GLU A 74 -1.77 -10.19 -7.59
CA GLU A 74 -1.68 -9.75 -8.99
C GLU A 74 -2.29 -8.34 -9.18
N ILE A 75 -3.46 -8.08 -8.59
CA ILE A 75 -4.11 -6.76 -8.64
C ILE A 75 -3.23 -5.70 -8.00
N ILE A 76 -2.72 -5.98 -6.80
CA ILE A 76 -1.87 -5.06 -6.03
C ILE A 76 -0.56 -4.80 -6.76
N SER A 77 0.11 -5.87 -7.21
CA SER A 77 1.38 -5.81 -7.93
C SER A 77 1.27 -4.98 -9.21
N ALA A 78 0.19 -5.13 -9.99
CA ALA A 78 -0.03 -4.37 -11.20
C ALA A 78 -0.07 -2.86 -10.95
N ARG A 79 -0.80 -2.41 -9.90
CA ARG A 79 -0.84 -0.98 -9.55
C ARG A 79 0.50 -0.46 -9.04
N ILE A 80 1.15 -1.19 -8.15
CA ILE A 80 2.43 -0.77 -7.60
C ILE A 80 3.50 -0.71 -8.70
N LYS A 81 3.51 -1.70 -9.60
CA LYS A 81 4.41 -1.72 -10.75
C LYS A 81 4.20 -0.49 -11.63
N HIS A 82 2.94 -0.13 -11.91
CA HIS A 82 2.63 1.08 -12.67
C HIS A 82 3.21 2.35 -11.99
N ILE A 83 3.02 2.50 -10.68
CA ILE A 83 3.59 3.62 -9.92
C ILE A 83 5.12 3.61 -10.01
N PHE A 84 5.75 2.46 -9.82
CA PHE A 84 7.21 2.35 -9.91
C PHE A 84 7.75 2.62 -11.30
N ASP A 85 7.04 2.20 -12.36
CA ASP A 85 7.43 2.49 -13.75
C ASP A 85 7.40 4.00 -14.04
N GLN A 86 6.40 4.74 -13.55
CA GLN A 86 6.35 6.20 -13.66
C GLN A 86 7.55 6.85 -12.94
N ILE A 87 7.84 6.42 -11.73
CA ILE A 87 8.98 6.92 -10.94
C ILE A 87 10.29 6.60 -11.67
N LYS A 88 10.45 5.37 -12.16
CA LYS A 88 11.63 4.92 -12.90
C LYS A 88 11.89 5.79 -14.11
N GLN A 89 10.88 6.03 -14.95
CA GLN A 89 11.01 6.88 -16.12
C GLN A 89 11.48 8.30 -15.78
N ASP A 90 10.97 8.89 -14.69
CA ASP A 90 11.40 10.22 -14.26
C ASP A 90 12.83 10.24 -13.75
N LEU A 91 13.25 9.20 -13.02
CA LEU A 91 14.61 9.06 -12.52
C LEU A 91 15.62 8.83 -13.67
N GLU A 92 15.26 7.99 -14.65
CA GLU A 92 16.08 7.73 -15.84
C GLU A 92 16.30 8.99 -16.68
N ARG A 93 15.22 9.75 -16.96
CA ARG A 93 15.31 11.03 -17.70
C ARG A 93 16.25 12.04 -17.04
N ARG A 94 16.49 11.92 -15.73
CA ARG A 94 17.32 12.82 -14.93
C ARG A 94 18.67 12.23 -14.58
N HIS A 95 18.97 11.01 -15.05
CA HIS A 95 20.21 10.28 -14.71
C HIS A 95 20.41 10.12 -13.19
N LEU A 96 19.30 9.86 -12.46
CA LEU A 96 19.29 9.72 -11.00
C LEU A 96 19.09 8.26 -10.54
N LEU A 97 18.89 7.32 -11.47
CA LEU A 97 18.67 5.91 -11.12
C LEU A 97 20.00 5.22 -10.74
N ASP A 98 21.11 5.54 -11.42
CA ASP A 98 22.40 4.90 -11.24
C ASP A 98 23.23 5.45 -10.06
N LEU A 99 22.55 5.92 -9.02
CA LEU A 99 23.25 6.41 -7.84
C LEU A 99 23.72 5.24 -6.95
N PRO A 100 24.96 5.28 -6.43
CA PRO A 100 25.54 4.16 -5.68
C PRO A 100 24.78 3.81 -4.39
N GLY A 101 23.94 4.72 -3.87
CA GLY A 101 23.11 4.48 -2.70
C GLY A 101 21.85 3.66 -2.97
N GLY A 102 21.47 3.48 -4.25
CA GLY A 102 20.23 2.83 -4.63
C GLY A 102 18.98 3.60 -4.22
N ILE A 103 17.91 2.87 -3.99
CA ILE A 103 16.60 3.42 -3.60
C ILE A 103 16.27 3.01 -2.17
N VAL A 104 15.71 3.94 -1.39
CA VAL A 104 15.16 3.64 -0.07
C VAL A 104 13.66 3.92 -0.10
N ILE A 105 12.85 2.92 0.26
CA ILE A 105 11.40 3.02 0.34
C ILE A 105 11.01 3.21 1.80
N ILE A 106 10.12 4.17 2.05
CA ILE A 106 9.60 4.49 3.38
C ILE A 106 8.07 4.67 3.33
N GLY A 107 7.43 4.63 4.48
CA GLY A 107 6.01 4.94 4.63
C GLY A 107 5.11 3.71 4.68
N GLY A 108 3.79 3.93 4.72
CA GLY A 108 2.81 2.86 4.91
C GLY A 108 2.78 1.82 3.81
N GLY A 109 3.00 2.21 2.54
CA GLY A 109 3.08 1.28 1.41
C GLY A 109 4.26 0.31 1.49
N ALA A 110 5.33 0.68 2.20
CA ALA A 110 6.49 -0.18 2.43
C ALA A 110 6.22 -1.39 3.34
N ILE A 111 5.03 -1.47 3.96
CA ILE A 111 4.64 -2.60 4.79
C ILE A 111 4.20 -3.80 3.95
N LEU A 112 3.76 -3.57 2.72
CA LEU A 112 3.28 -4.66 1.86
C LEU A 112 4.36 -5.71 1.64
N PRO A 113 4.09 -7.00 1.95
CA PRO A 113 5.02 -8.08 1.68
C PRO A 113 5.46 -8.10 0.22
N GLY A 114 6.76 -8.29 -0.01
CA GLY A 114 7.31 -8.35 -1.36
C GLY A 114 7.48 -7.00 -2.08
N ILE A 115 7.29 -5.88 -1.41
CA ILE A 115 7.45 -4.55 -2.03
C ILE A 115 8.91 -4.28 -2.43
N GLU A 116 9.87 -4.78 -1.66
CA GLU A 116 11.30 -4.64 -1.93
C GLU A 116 11.71 -5.42 -3.17
N GLU A 117 11.25 -6.66 -3.27
CA GLU A 117 11.50 -7.55 -4.41
C GLU A 117 10.90 -6.98 -5.70
N LEU A 118 9.66 -6.51 -5.64
CA LEU A 118 9.01 -5.87 -6.79
C LEU A 118 9.78 -4.59 -7.21
N ALA A 119 10.19 -3.79 -6.25
CA ALA A 119 10.94 -2.56 -6.54
C ALA A 119 12.31 -2.87 -7.15
N GLN A 120 13.02 -3.89 -6.65
CA GLN A 120 14.29 -4.34 -7.24
C GLN A 120 14.11 -4.83 -8.68
N GLU A 121 13.02 -5.59 -8.94
CA GLU A 121 12.68 -6.05 -10.29
C GLU A 121 12.43 -4.87 -11.24
N VAL A 122 11.62 -3.90 -10.81
CA VAL A 122 11.23 -2.77 -11.67
C VAL A 122 12.39 -1.80 -11.87
N PHE A 123 13.05 -1.35 -10.82
CA PHE A 123 14.10 -0.34 -10.92
C PHE A 123 15.42 -0.90 -11.43
N GLY A 124 15.71 -2.18 -11.21
CA GLY A 124 16.98 -2.81 -11.60
C GLY A 124 18.19 -2.36 -10.77
N VAL A 125 17.97 -1.73 -9.62
CA VAL A 125 19.00 -1.25 -8.69
C VAL A 125 18.76 -1.77 -7.29
N ASN A 126 19.74 -1.61 -6.39
CA ASN A 126 19.57 -1.99 -5.00
C ASN A 126 18.48 -1.16 -4.33
N VAL A 127 17.51 -1.83 -3.73
CA VAL A 127 16.42 -1.21 -2.99
C VAL A 127 16.48 -1.66 -1.54
N LYS A 128 16.15 -0.79 -0.62
CA LYS A 128 16.07 -1.08 0.82
C LYS A 128 14.82 -0.46 1.42
N LEU A 129 14.22 -1.17 2.36
CA LEU A 129 13.17 -0.63 3.20
C LEU A 129 13.79 0.05 4.43
N TYR A 130 13.34 1.25 4.73
CA TYR A 130 13.72 1.88 5.99
C TYR A 130 12.72 1.51 7.08
N VAL A 131 13.21 0.87 8.11
CA VAL A 131 12.46 0.53 9.33
C VAL A 131 13.07 1.32 10.49
N PRO A 132 12.30 2.16 11.17
CA PRO A 132 12.78 2.88 12.35
C PRO A 132 13.31 1.94 13.43
N ASN A 133 14.38 2.36 14.12
CA ASN A 133 15.02 1.55 15.18
C ASN A 133 14.45 1.77 16.57
N GLN A 134 13.59 2.79 16.74
CA GLN A 134 13.04 3.18 18.04
C GLN A 134 12.11 2.08 18.58
N ILE A 135 12.25 1.78 19.88
CA ILE A 135 11.45 0.76 20.56
C ILE A 135 9.97 1.16 20.53
N GLY A 136 9.11 0.22 20.13
CA GLY A 136 7.66 0.41 20.07
C GLY A 136 7.12 1.02 18.78
N ILE A 137 8.00 1.56 17.90
CA ILE A 137 7.60 2.18 16.64
C ILE A 137 8.40 1.66 15.44
N ARG A 138 8.81 0.39 15.47
CA ARG A 138 9.53 -0.30 14.39
C ARG A 138 8.60 -0.65 13.23
N ASN A 139 8.04 0.38 12.59
CA ASN A 139 7.18 0.19 11.44
C ASN A 139 7.49 1.28 10.40
N PRO A 140 7.67 0.96 9.12
CA PRO A 140 7.93 1.92 8.05
C PRO A 140 6.92 3.07 7.97
N ALA A 141 5.68 2.85 8.40
CA ALA A 141 4.64 3.90 8.43
C ALA A 141 5.00 5.09 9.31
N PHE A 142 5.79 4.88 10.36
CA PHE A 142 6.22 5.97 11.27
C PHE A 142 7.46 6.72 10.79
N ALA A 143 8.08 6.29 9.69
CA ALA A 143 9.33 6.86 9.20
C ALA A 143 9.26 8.38 9.00
N HIS A 144 8.16 8.90 8.43
CA HIS A 144 7.97 10.33 8.21
C HIS A 144 7.89 11.13 9.50
N VAL A 145 7.09 10.65 10.46
CA VAL A 145 6.90 11.35 11.75
C VAL A 145 8.22 11.38 12.53
N ILE A 146 8.94 10.27 12.55
CA ILE A 146 10.24 10.17 13.22
C ILE A 146 11.25 11.10 12.57
N SER A 147 11.38 11.06 11.24
CA SER A 147 12.32 11.91 10.50
C SER A 147 12.02 13.40 10.69
N LEU A 148 10.74 13.79 10.71
CA LEU A 148 10.34 15.16 10.99
C LEU A 148 10.66 15.57 12.42
N SER A 149 10.45 14.68 13.39
CA SER A 149 10.76 14.96 14.80
C SER A 149 12.27 15.09 15.02
N GLU A 150 13.07 14.22 14.40
CA GLU A 150 14.53 14.30 14.45
C GLU A 150 15.06 15.55 13.77
N TYR A 151 14.51 15.91 12.60
CA TYR A 151 14.85 17.13 11.91
C TYR A 151 14.54 18.35 12.79
N ALA A 152 13.35 18.44 13.35
CA ALA A 152 12.94 19.54 14.21
C ALA A 152 13.80 19.63 15.49
N GLY A 153 14.17 18.48 16.09
CA GLY A 153 15.01 18.44 17.26
C GLY A 153 16.48 18.82 17.02
N ASN A 154 16.93 18.73 15.78
CA ASN A 154 18.30 19.08 15.37
C ASN A 154 18.43 20.50 14.83
N LEU A 155 17.33 21.25 14.69
CA LEU A 155 17.39 22.65 14.28
C LEU A 155 18.10 23.50 15.35
N THR A 156 19.11 24.24 14.92
CA THR A 156 19.78 25.24 15.77
C THR A 156 18.97 26.54 15.82
N ASP A 157 19.21 27.37 16.85
CA ASP A 157 18.59 28.69 16.94
C ASP A 157 18.86 29.54 15.69
N VAL A 158 20.04 29.38 15.07
CA VAL A 158 20.41 30.06 13.83
C VAL A 158 19.55 29.58 12.67
N ASP A 159 19.31 28.27 12.54
CA ASP A 159 18.45 27.70 11.49
C ASP A 159 17.01 28.20 11.64
N ILE A 160 16.51 28.25 12.87
CA ILE A 160 15.16 28.75 13.19
C ILE A 160 15.04 30.23 12.79
N LEU A 161 16.01 31.05 13.16
CA LEU A 161 16.04 32.46 12.80
C LEU A 161 16.17 32.69 11.29
N ALA A 162 16.99 31.88 10.61
CA ALA A 162 17.16 31.96 9.16
C ALA A 162 15.85 31.58 8.43
N GLN A 163 15.17 30.51 8.87
CA GLN A 163 13.87 30.14 8.33
C GLN A 163 12.79 31.17 8.58
N ALA A 164 12.76 31.78 9.77
CA ALA A 164 11.83 32.85 10.10
C ALA A 164 12.08 34.10 9.22
N ALA A 165 13.33 34.43 8.94
CA ALA A 165 13.68 35.54 8.06
C ALA A 165 13.27 35.31 6.59
N VAL A 166 13.40 34.09 6.09
CA VAL A 166 13.04 33.71 4.70
C VAL A 166 11.54 33.60 4.50
N HIS A 167 10.82 33.01 5.45
CA HIS A 167 9.40 32.73 5.32
C HIS A 167 8.48 33.76 5.96
N GLY A 168 9.05 34.83 6.53
CA GLY A 168 8.32 35.84 7.28
C GLY A 168 7.82 35.34 8.63
N ASP A 169 7.53 36.28 9.51
CA ASP A 169 7.27 36.07 10.96
C ASP A 169 5.93 35.37 11.29
N GLN A 170 5.34 34.64 10.34
CA GLN A 170 4.06 33.95 10.56
C GLN A 170 4.15 32.84 11.59
N ARG A 171 5.34 32.29 11.86
CA ARG A 171 5.51 31.24 12.88
C ARG A 171 5.60 31.78 14.30
N LEU A 172 6.08 33.00 14.48
CA LEU A 172 6.12 33.67 15.80
C LEU A 172 4.75 34.27 16.18
N ARG A 173 3.80 34.38 15.24
CA ARG A 173 2.43 34.84 15.49
C ARG A 173 1.45 33.73 15.76
N GLN A 174 1.83 32.46 15.62
CA GLN A 174 0.99 31.36 16.08
C GLN A 174 1.02 31.37 17.60
N GLN A 175 -0.07 31.79 18.21
CA GLN A 175 -0.32 31.62 19.63
C GLN A 175 0.02 30.19 20.02
N PRO A 176 0.56 29.95 21.23
CA PRO A 176 0.85 28.60 21.68
C PRO A 176 -0.38 27.74 21.42
N ILE A 177 -0.18 26.65 20.65
CA ILE A 177 -1.24 25.68 20.37
C ILE A 177 -1.72 25.26 21.76
N GLN A 178 -2.90 25.74 22.14
CA GLN A 178 -3.61 25.15 23.27
C GLN A 178 -3.92 23.75 22.81
N PHE A 179 -3.17 22.78 23.33
CA PHE A 179 -3.55 21.38 23.25
C PHE A 179 -4.88 21.27 24.00
N GLU A 180 -5.97 21.49 23.29
CA GLU A 180 -7.24 20.97 23.76
C GLU A 180 -7.00 19.47 23.92
N ARG A 181 -6.99 19.02 25.18
CA ARG A 181 -6.98 17.58 25.47
C ARG A 181 -8.10 17.01 24.60
N PRO A 182 -7.82 16.01 23.75
CA PRO A 182 -8.89 15.40 22.98
C PRO A 182 -9.96 15.00 23.99
N THR A 183 -11.11 15.63 23.88
CA THR A 183 -12.33 15.16 24.54
C THR A 183 -12.36 13.70 24.19
N GLN A 184 -12.34 12.84 25.21
CA GLN A 184 -12.36 11.40 25.06
C GLN A 184 -13.52 11.09 24.11
N GLN A 185 -13.23 10.93 22.84
CA GLN A 185 -14.16 10.28 21.95
C GLN A 185 -14.42 8.90 22.56
N PRO A 186 -15.67 8.47 22.65
CA PRO A 186 -15.97 7.16 23.20
C PRO A 186 -15.05 6.17 22.48
N VAL A 187 -14.27 5.45 23.28
CA VAL A 187 -13.41 4.37 22.82
C VAL A 187 -14.33 3.43 22.05
N VAL A 188 -14.26 3.46 20.72
CA VAL A 188 -14.91 2.46 19.91
C VAL A 188 -14.27 1.16 20.39
N PRO A 189 -15.04 0.21 20.95
CA PRO A 189 -14.44 -1.02 21.43
C PRO A 189 -13.64 -1.62 20.28
N ALA A 190 -12.37 -1.99 20.58
CA ALA A 190 -11.54 -2.71 19.64
C ALA A 190 -12.41 -3.85 19.09
N TYR A 191 -12.48 -3.94 17.75
CA TYR A 191 -13.14 -5.04 17.07
C TYR A 191 -12.49 -6.32 17.59
N VAL A 192 -13.19 -7.01 18.46
CA VAL A 192 -12.91 -8.40 18.84
C VAL A 192 -13.54 -9.20 17.73
N PRO A 193 -12.78 -9.97 16.95
CA PRO A 193 -13.39 -10.88 15.99
C PRO A 193 -14.28 -11.83 16.78
N ASP A 194 -15.56 -11.88 16.44
CA ASP A 194 -16.45 -12.91 16.97
C ASP A 194 -15.80 -14.26 16.73
N GLU A 195 -15.73 -15.07 17.78
CA GLU A 195 -15.22 -16.43 17.74
C GLU A 195 -15.94 -17.15 16.59
N ILE A 196 -15.15 -17.60 15.61
CA ILE A 196 -15.65 -18.41 14.50
C ILE A 196 -16.09 -19.73 15.12
N GLU A 197 -17.40 -19.94 15.25
CA GLU A 197 -17.94 -21.25 15.61
C GLU A 197 -17.46 -22.29 14.58
N PRO A 198 -16.99 -23.45 15.01
CA PRO A 198 -16.54 -24.48 14.09
C PRO A 198 -17.71 -24.96 13.23
N VAL A 199 -17.61 -24.74 11.92
CA VAL A 199 -18.57 -25.25 10.94
C VAL A 199 -18.55 -26.77 11.00
N VAL A 200 -19.66 -27.33 11.47
CA VAL A 200 -19.92 -28.76 11.48
C VAL A 200 -19.96 -29.27 10.05
N ASN A 201 -19.07 -30.20 9.75
CA ASN A 201 -19.00 -30.93 8.49
C ASN A 201 -20.26 -31.76 8.32
N VAL A 202 -21.13 -31.41 7.40
CA VAL A 202 -22.22 -32.27 6.94
C VAL A 202 -21.88 -32.77 5.55
N GLU A 203 -21.34 -33.97 5.49
CA GLU A 203 -21.32 -34.78 4.27
C GLU A 203 -22.75 -35.03 3.82
N GLN A 204 -23.15 -34.53 2.67
CA GLN A 204 -24.26 -35.07 1.92
C GLN A 204 -23.90 -35.19 0.44
N GLN A 205 -23.78 -36.44 0.03
CA GLN A 205 -23.72 -36.91 -1.35
C GLN A 205 -25.02 -36.61 -2.07
N HIS A 206 -24.99 -36.00 -3.26
CA HIS A 206 -25.98 -36.28 -4.32
C HIS A 206 -25.40 -36.00 -5.71
N PRO A 207 -26.00 -36.50 -6.80
CA PRO A 207 -25.28 -37.18 -7.88
C PRO A 207 -25.00 -36.25 -9.11
N VAL A 208 -24.05 -36.75 -9.85
CA VAL A 208 -23.57 -36.23 -11.14
C VAL A 208 -24.69 -36.17 -12.19
N GLU A 209 -24.99 -35.00 -12.75
CA GLU A 209 -25.62 -34.85 -14.05
C GLU A 209 -24.64 -34.17 -15.01
N GLU A 210 -24.37 -34.86 -16.11
CA GLU A 210 -23.60 -34.37 -17.25
C GLU A 210 -24.33 -33.22 -17.95
N GLN A 211 -23.73 -32.04 -18.02
CA GLN A 211 -24.14 -31.01 -18.99
C GLN A 211 -22.95 -30.36 -19.70
N LYS A 212 -22.94 -30.58 -21.02
CA LYS A 212 -22.36 -29.83 -22.14
C LYS A 212 -21.28 -28.80 -21.89
N GLN A 213 -20.13 -29.07 -22.50
CA GLN A 213 -19.03 -28.12 -22.76
C GLN A 213 -19.52 -26.90 -23.57
N GLU A 214 -19.57 -25.76 -22.90
CA GLU A 214 -19.46 -24.46 -23.55
C GLU A 214 -18.03 -23.95 -23.32
N GLU A 215 -17.42 -23.42 -24.38
CA GLU A 215 -16.05 -22.87 -24.39
C GLU A 215 -15.88 -21.86 -23.28
N LYS A 216 -15.18 -22.24 -22.23
CA LYS A 216 -14.76 -21.35 -21.14
C LYS A 216 -13.57 -20.52 -21.65
N THR A 217 -13.84 -19.31 -22.14
CA THR A 217 -12.81 -18.27 -22.12
C THR A 217 -12.31 -18.16 -20.70
N THR A 218 -11.06 -18.54 -20.49
CA THR A 218 -10.45 -18.66 -19.18
C THR A 218 -10.52 -17.31 -18.48
N PHE A 219 -10.94 -17.29 -17.24
CA PHE A 219 -11.05 -16.11 -16.37
C PHE A 219 -9.79 -15.20 -16.45
N THR A 220 -8.63 -15.80 -16.63
CA THR A 220 -7.34 -15.13 -16.91
C THR A 220 -7.33 -14.23 -18.16
N ASP A 221 -8.06 -14.59 -19.23
CA ASP A 221 -8.08 -13.79 -20.46
C ASP A 221 -8.99 -12.56 -20.33
N ARG A 222 -10.07 -12.68 -19.57
CA ARG A 222 -10.94 -11.55 -19.22
C ARG A 222 -10.21 -10.55 -18.33
N MET A 223 -9.33 -11.04 -17.48
CA MET A 223 -8.56 -10.23 -16.55
C MET A 223 -7.44 -9.44 -17.22
N LYS A 224 -6.68 -10.05 -18.14
CA LYS A 224 -5.66 -9.34 -18.92
C LYS A 224 -6.24 -8.15 -19.68
N ASN A 225 -7.44 -8.31 -20.24
CA ASN A 225 -8.14 -7.23 -20.93
C ASN A 225 -8.65 -6.14 -19.95
N LEU A 226 -9.02 -6.51 -18.72
CA LEU A 226 -9.50 -5.55 -17.74
C LEU A 226 -8.36 -4.72 -17.14
N ILE A 227 -7.22 -5.36 -16.87
CA ILE A 227 -6.02 -4.69 -16.35
C ILE A 227 -5.40 -3.79 -17.45
N GLY A 228 -5.36 -4.25 -18.72
CA GLY A 228 -4.90 -3.44 -19.83
C GLY A 228 -5.69 -2.14 -20.02
N ASN A 229 -7.01 -2.21 -19.89
CA ASN A 229 -7.90 -1.04 -20.03
C ASN A 229 -7.99 -0.13 -18.79
N MET A 230 -7.34 -0.49 -17.68
CA MET A 230 -7.38 0.29 -16.45
C MET A 230 -6.26 1.34 -16.37
N PHE A 231 -5.29 1.25 -17.29
CA PHE A 231 -4.10 2.11 -17.32
C PHE A 231 -4.02 3.00 -18.58
N ASP A 232 -4.96 2.88 -19.52
CA ASP A 232 -5.20 3.82 -20.61
C ASP A 232 -6.22 4.90 -20.18
#